data_ce4aa080376da2f8fe7fc6deb2d9b635
#
_entry.id   ce4aa080376da2f8fe7fc6deb2d9b635
#
_cell.length_a   1.000
_cell.length_b   1.000
_cell.length_c   1.000
_cell.angle_alpha   90.00
_cell.angle_beta   90.00
_cell.angle_gamma   90.00
#
_symmetry.space_group_name_H-M   'P 1'
#
loop_
_entity.id
_entity.type
_entity.pdbx_description
1 polymer ?
#
loop_
_entity_poly.entity_id
_entity_poly.type
_entity_poly.pdbx_seq_one_letter_code
_entity_poly.pdbx_strand_id
1 'polypeptide(L)'
;MSLLNYPNQNGEVNMNTEHNPYKRLAERLDTLPNGFPPSDDGSELKLLAKLFTLEEADLASQLRIILESSTQIAERLGLEHTSTRQMLKSMARRGLIRTGKMDDGLGYGLLPFVVGIYENQLGIIDEELARLFEEYYQNSFPIVLSIQPSIHRVVPIGESIKMNMQVAPYESAAGIIENAQSWGVQDCICRIQTRLIGKPCKHPVDMCMVMSPVRDAFANSNEIKPLTKDEAYATLHRADQAGLVHSVSNNQRGDWYICNCCTCSCGILRGMAELGIANVVASSAFINTVDEILCNACGLCVESCQFDALTVEMVASVNGTRCVGCGVCVDTCPDHALILVRRPEEEVKPVPVNLLDWGMQRVKDRGIDITPLL
;
A
#
# COMPACT_ATOMS: atom_id res chain seq x y z
N MET A 1 -16.32 -26.24 30.40
CA MET A 1 -15.34 -25.77 31.42
C MET A 1 -14.17 -25.16 30.64
N SER A 2 -14.21 -23.86 30.49
CA SER A 2 -13.22 -23.09 29.72
C SER A 2 -11.99 -22.87 30.61
N LEU A 3 -10.85 -23.43 30.21
CA LEU A 3 -9.55 -23.10 30.80
C LEU A 3 -9.06 -21.79 30.11
N LEU A 4 -9.48 -20.66 30.68
CA LEU A 4 -8.85 -19.37 30.40
C LEU A 4 -7.41 -19.42 30.94
N ASN A 5 -6.41 -19.40 30.05
CA ASN A 5 -5.02 -19.22 30.45
C ASN A 5 -4.84 -17.80 30.99
N TYR A 6 -4.75 -17.69 32.30
CA TYR A 6 -4.35 -16.46 32.99
C TYR A 6 -2.88 -16.14 32.66
N PRO A 7 -2.51 -14.85 32.58
CA PRO A 7 -1.11 -14.46 32.49
C PRO A 7 -0.31 -15.10 33.64
N ASN A 8 0.96 -15.40 33.38
CA ASN A 8 1.88 -15.87 34.42
C ASN A 8 2.00 -14.80 35.52
N GLN A 9 2.58 -15.16 36.66
CA GLN A 9 2.66 -14.28 37.86
C GLN A 9 3.33 -12.91 37.58
N ASN A 10 3.91 -12.70 36.42
CA ASN A 10 4.57 -11.46 35.96
C ASN A 10 3.72 -10.66 34.94
N GLY A 11 2.50 -11.09 34.62
CA GLY A 11 1.65 -10.38 33.65
C GLY A 11 2.04 -10.57 32.18
N GLU A 12 3.02 -11.42 31.89
CA GLU A 12 3.46 -11.69 30.51
C GLU A 12 2.58 -12.76 29.85
N VAL A 13 1.98 -12.42 28.73
CA VAL A 13 1.30 -13.37 27.85
C VAL A 13 2.37 -14.19 27.14
N ASN A 14 2.33 -15.51 27.28
CA ASN A 14 3.23 -16.38 26.53
C ASN A 14 2.88 -16.30 25.04
N MET A 15 3.65 -15.54 24.26
CA MET A 15 3.38 -15.17 22.89
C MET A 15 3.37 -16.37 21.92
N ASN A 16 3.95 -17.52 22.32
CA ASN A 16 4.15 -18.68 21.45
C ASN A 16 3.17 -19.84 21.64
N THR A 17 2.11 -19.69 22.46
CA THR A 17 1.11 -20.77 22.62
C THR A 17 0.10 -20.78 21.46
N GLU A 18 -0.38 -21.97 21.05
CA GLU A 18 -1.45 -22.13 20.04
C GLU A 18 -2.75 -21.40 20.39
N HIS A 19 -2.97 -21.08 21.67
CA HIS A 19 -4.15 -20.39 22.17
C HIS A 19 -3.96 -18.86 22.24
N ASN A 20 -2.84 -18.30 21.80
CA ASN A 20 -2.62 -16.87 21.82
C ASN A 20 -3.50 -16.17 20.76
N PRO A 21 -4.39 -15.21 21.14
CA PRO A 21 -5.23 -14.48 20.19
C PRO A 21 -4.46 -13.72 19.12
N TYR A 22 -3.29 -13.15 19.43
CA TYR A 22 -2.45 -12.46 18.47
C TYR A 22 -1.89 -13.42 17.41
N LYS A 23 -1.50 -14.64 17.81
CA LYS A 23 -1.05 -15.66 16.88
C LYS A 23 -2.17 -16.08 15.92
N ARG A 24 -3.38 -16.34 16.45
CA ARG A 24 -4.55 -16.64 15.60
C ARG A 24 -4.86 -15.50 14.63
N LEU A 25 -4.78 -14.24 15.09
CA LEU A 25 -4.99 -13.09 14.23
C LEU A 25 -3.89 -12.97 13.17
N ALA A 26 -2.61 -13.16 13.53
CA ALA A 26 -1.50 -13.17 12.57
C ALA A 26 -1.69 -14.23 11.50
N GLU A 27 -1.97 -15.47 11.90
CA GLU A 27 -2.27 -16.58 10.98
C GLU A 27 -3.48 -16.25 10.07
N ARG A 28 -4.52 -15.62 10.63
CA ARG A 28 -5.69 -15.19 9.86
C ARG A 28 -5.34 -14.11 8.84
N LEU A 29 -4.57 -13.10 9.23
CA LEU A 29 -4.09 -12.04 8.33
C LEU A 29 -3.16 -12.59 7.25
N ASP A 30 -2.35 -13.60 7.56
CA ASP A 30 -1.47 -14.23 6.57
C ASP A 30 -2.25 -15.03 5.51
N THR A 31 -3.47 -15.50 5.80
CA THR A 31 -4.32 -16.12 4.77
C THR A 31 -4.91 -15.11 3.77
N LEU A 32 -4.81 -13.80 4.02
CA LEU A 32 -5.25 -12.78 3.07
C LEU A 32 -4.30 -12.69 1.86
N PRO A 33 -4.78 -12.21 0.70
CA PRO A 33 -3.95 -12.03 -0.50
C PRO A 33 -2.69 -11.18 -0.26
N ASN A 34 -2.78 -10.19 0.62
CA ASN A 34 -1.65 -9.33 0.98
C ASN A 34 -0.54 -10.09 1.71
N GLY A 35 -0.92 -11.00 2.61
CA GLY A 35 0.00 -11.73 3.48
C GLY A 35 0.35 -10.98 4.76
N PHE A 36 0.67 -11.74 5.79
CA PHE A 36 1.22 -11.28 7.07
C PHE A 36 2.06 -12.41 7.67
N PRO A 37 3.16 -12.81 7.01
CA PRO A 37 3.93 -13.98 7.40
C PRO A 37 4.52 -13.84 8.80
N PRO A 38 4.69 -14.97 9.52
CA PRO A 38 5.32 -14.99 10.84
C PRO A 38 6.79 -14.56 10.75
N SER A 39 7.34 -14.09 11.86
CA SER A 39 8.76 -13.79 12.03
C SER A 39 9.41 -14.72 13.05
N ASP A 40 10.70 -14.98 12.91
CA ASP A 40 11.44 -15.86 13.84
C ASP A 40 11.52 -15.26 15.25
N ASP A 41 11.44 -13.93 15.38
CA ASP A 41 11.54 -13.19 16.64
C ASP A 41 10.18 -12.77 17.24
N GLY A 42 9.06 -13.13 16.59
CA GLY A 42 7.70 -12.80 17.01
C GLY A 42 7.36 -11.31 16.88
N SER A 43 8.06 -10.56 16.02
CA SER A 43 7.80 -9.13 15.80
C SER A 43 6.38 -8.86 15.29
N GLU A 44 5.79 -9.76 14.47
CA GLU A 44 4.39 -9.68 14.05
C GLU A 44 3.41 -9.73 15.24
N LEU A 45 3.71 -10.55 16.26
CA LEU A 45 2.84 -10.66 17.44
C LEU A 45 2.93 -9.43 18.34
N LYS A 46 4.14 -8.88 18.52
CA LYS A 46 4.36 -7.62 19.26
C LYS A 46 3.63 -6.47 18.57
N LEU A 47 3.71 -6.41 17.24
CA LEU A 47 3.04 -5.40 16.43
C LEU A 47 1.51 -5.46 16.58
N LEU A 48 0.92 -6.66 16.55
CA LEU A 48 -0.50 -6.85 16.79
C LEU A 48 -0.91 -6.54 18.22
N ALA A 49 -0.09 -6.88 19.21
CA ALA A 49 -0.34 -6.57 20.63
C ALA A 49 -0.31 -5.06 20.93
N LYS A 50 0.45 -4.27 20.17
CA LYS A 50 0.41 -2.80 20.24
C LYS A 50 -0.91 -2.23 19.71
N LEU A 51 -1.54 -2.90 18.73
CA LEU A 51 -2.73 -2.40 18.03
C LEU A 51 -4.05 -2.93 18.63
N PHE A 52 -4.10 -4.16 19.09
CA PHE A 52 -5.30 -4.85 19.52
C PHE A 52 -5.20 -5.24 21.01
N THR A 53 -6.32 -5.23 21.74
CA THR A 53 -6.42 -5.98 22.99
C THR A 53 -6.53 -7.49 22.69
N LEU A 54 -6.38 -8.34 23.73
CA LEU A 54 -6.54 -9.79 23.57
C LEU A 54 -7.92 -10.16 23.03
N GLU A 55 -8.97 -9.54 23.55
CA GLU A 55 -10.36 -9.79 23.16
C GLU A 55 -10.63 -9.28 21.74
N GLU A 56 -10.06 -8.15 21.36
CA GLU A 56 -10.16 -7.62 20.00
C GLU A 56 -9.42 -8.50 18.99
N ALA A 57 -8.23 -8.98 19.32
CA ALA A 57 -7.47 -9.90 18.50
C ALA A 57 -8.20 -11.24 18.31
N ASP A 58 -8.84 -11.74 19.37
CA ASP A 58 -9.66 -12.96 19.29
C ASP A 58 -10.85 -12.77 18.36
N LEU A 59 -11.61 -11.69 18.51
CA LEU A 59 -12.74 -11.38 17.65
C LEU A 59 -12.29 -11.15 16.18
N ALA A 60 -11.22 -10.36 15.98
CA ALA A 60 -10.71 -10.04 14.66
C ALA A 60 -10.21 -11.28 13.90
N SER A 61 -9.60 -12.25 14.60
CA SER A 61 -9.15 -13.52 14.01
C SER A 61 -10.29 -14.37 13.41
N GLN A 62 -11.53 -14.08 13.78
CA GLN A 62 -12.74 -14.80 13.36
C GLN A 62 -13.58 -14.00 12.34
N LEU A 63 -13.14 -12.79 11.97
CA LEU A 63 -13.82 -12.00 10.94
C LEU A 63 -13.59 -12.59 9.54
N ARG A 64 -14.54 -12.33 8.64
CA ARG A 64 -14.47 -12.64 7.22
C ARG A 64 -14.01 -11.43 6.41
N ILE A 65 -13.60 -11.65 5.17
CA ILE A 65 -13.29 -10.56 4.22
C ILE A 65 -14.57 -9.85 3.78
N ILE A 66 -15.67 -10.62 3.62
CA ILE A 66 -16.99 -10.07 3.31
C ILE A 66 -17.53 -9.28 4.51
N LEU A 67 -18.36 -8.28 4.23
CA LEU A 67 -19.00 -7.52 5.29
C LEU A 67 -20.15 -8.32 5.90
N GLU A 68 -20.15 -8.39 7.24
CA GLU A 68 -21.23 -8.95 8.04
C GLU A 68 -21.73 -7.87 9.02
N SER A 69 -23.03 -7.83 9.30
CA SER A 69 -23.56 -6.98 10.37
C SER A 69 -23.08 -7.46 11.74
N SER A 70 -23.09 -6.58 12.74
CA SER A 70 -22.72 -6.97 14.13
C SER A 70 -23.60 -8.10 14.66
N THR A 71 -24.85 -8.19 14.23
CA THR A 71 -25.79 -9.26 14.58
C THR A 71 -25.36 -10.58 13.98
N GLN A 72 -25.08 -10.60 12.68
CA GLN A 72 -24.61 -11.81 11.97
C GLN A 72 -23.32 -12.36 12.58
N ILE A 73 -22.37 -11.48 12.92
CA ILE A 73 -21.10 -11.86 13.56
C ILE A 73 -21.37 -12.48 14.94
N ALA A 74 -22.19 -11.80 15.79
CA ALA A 74 -22.51 -12.28 17.13
C ALA A 74 -23.21 -13.64 17.10
N GLU A 75 -24.20 -13.84 16.23
CA GLU A 75 -24.93 -15.10 16.06
C GLU A 75 -24.00 -16.23 15.57
N ARG A 76 -23.19 -15.97 14.55
CA ARG A 76 -22.24 -16.94 14.00
C ARG A 76 -21.21 -17.41 15.02
N LEU A 77 -20.76 -16.52 15.90
CA LEU A 77 -19.73 -16.80 16.90
C LEU A 77 -20.30 -17.19 18.27
N GLY A 78 -21.62 -17.13 18.47
CA GLY A 78 -22.26 -17.40 19.76
C GLY A 78 -21.91 -16.38 20.85
N LEU A 79 -21.68 -15.11 20.46
CA LEU A 79 -21.29 -14.03 21.35
C LEU A 79 -22.47 -13.13 21.77
N GLU A 80 -22.31 -12.40 22.87
CA GLU A 80 -23.31 -11.41 23.28
C GLU A 80 -23.32 -10.21 22.32
N HIS A 81 -24.50 -9.85 21.84
CA HIS A 81 -24.68 -8.90 20.75
C HIS A 81 -24.17 -7.48 21.06
N THR A 82 -24.45 -6.97 22.28
CA THR A 82 -24.12 -5.59 22.66
C THR A 82 -22.62 -5.39 22.78
N SER A 83 -21.92 -6.28 23.46
CA SER A 83 -20.46 -6.25 23.62
C SER A 83 -19.73 -6.43 22.31
N THR A 84 -20.18 -7.39 21.48
CA THR A 84 -19.63 -7.61 20.13
C THR A 84 -19.75 -6.33 19.27
N ARG A 85 -20.93 -5.71 19.24
CA ARG A 85 -21.16 -4.45 18.53
C ARG A 85 -20.26 -3.31 19.01
N GLN A 86 -20.08 -3.19 20.34
CA GLN A 86 -19.20 -2.16 20.91
C GLN A 86 -17.74 -2.38 20.52
N MET A 87 -17.25 -3.60 20.59
CA MET A 87 -15.89 -3.98 20.21
C MET A 87 -15.62 -3.75 18.71
N LEU A 88 -16.55 -4.18 17.83
CA LEU A 88 -16.46 -3.91 16.39
C LEU A 88 -16.42 -2.40 16.09
N LYS A 89 -17.25 -1.61 16.76
CA LYS A 89 -17.22 -0.14 16.62
C LYS A 89 -15.90 0.47 17.12
N SER A 90 -15.34 -0.04 18.22
CA SER A 90 -14.05 0.40 18.76
C SER A 90 -12.94 0.15 17.75
N MET A 91 -12.80 -1.09 17.27
CA MET A 91 -11.81 -1.47 16.27
C MET A 91 -11.97 -0.67 14.95
N ALA A 92 -13.22 -0.50 14.48
CA ALA A 92 -13.50 0.26 13.27
C ALA A 92 -13.07 1.73 13.38
N ARG A 93 -13.32 2.39 14.51
CA ARG A 93 -12.89 3.79 14.74
C ARG A 93 -11.38 3.95 14.77
N ARG A 94 -10.65 2.91 15.15
CA ARG A 94 -9.18 2.87 15.15
C ARG A 94 -8.59 2.34 13.83
N GLY A 95 -9.45 2.09 12.83
CA GLY A 95 -9.00 1.62 11.52
C GLY A 95 -8.44 0.19 11.51
N LEU A 96 -8.76 -0.65 12.50
CA LEU A 96 -8.23 -2.00 12.65
C LEU A 96 -9.01 -3.06 11.86
N ILE A 97 -10.24 -2.75 11.48
CA ILE A 97 -11.12 -3.61 10.69
C ILE A 97 -11.81 -2.81 9.60
N ARG A 98 -12.21 -3.50 8.54
CA ARG A 98 -12.95 -2.91 7.44
C ARG A 98 -14.39 -2.59 7.85
N THR A 99 -14.90 -1.46 7.36
CA THR A 99 -16.32 -1.12 7.44
C THR A 99 -16.87 -0.78 6.07
N GLY A 100 -18.17 -0.96 5.91
CA GLY A 100 -18.89 -0.56 4.70
C GLY A 100 -20.39 -0.52 4.92
N LYS A 101 -21.09 0.21 4.05
CA LYS A 101 -22.55 0.30 4.09
C LYS A 101 -23.14 -1.00 3.55
N MET A 102 -24.12 -1.53 4.27
CA MET A 102 -24.99 -2.65 3.88
C MET A 102 -26.45 -2.15 3.84
N ASP A 103 -27.36 -2.92 3.30
CA ASP A 103 -28.78 -2.57 3.20
C ASP A 103 -29.40 -2.34 4.59
N ASP A 104 -28.93 -3.10 5.59
CA ASP A 104 -29.42 -3.08 6.98
C ASP A 104 -28.50 -2.27 7.94
N GLY A 105 -27.58 -1.49 7.43
CA GLY A 105 -26.72 -0.62 8.24
C GLY A 105 -25.24 -0.69 7.96
N LEU A 106 -24.42 -0.77 9.02
CA LEU A 106 -22.96 -0.85 8.93
C LEU A 106 -22.50 -2.30 9.02
N GLY A 107 -21.76 -2.73 8.01
CA GLY A 107 -21.06 -4.01 8.00
C GLY A 107 -19.61 -3.89 8.46
N TYR A 108 -19.05 -5.00 8.96
CA TYR A 108 -17.70 -5.15 9.45
C TYR A 108 -17.03 -6.35 8.80
N GLY A 109 -15.76 -6.26 8.53
CA GLY A 109 -14.99 -7.34 7.92
C GLY A 109 -13.50 -7.23 8.24
N LEU A 110 -12.75 -8.28 7.94
CA LEU A 110 -11.31 -8.31 8.11
C LEU A 110 -10.64 -7.33 7.13
N LEU A 111 -9.60 -6.65 7.59
CA LEU A 111 -8.79 -5.74 6.81
C LEU A 111 -7.37 -6.28 6.72
N PRO A 112 -6.71 -6.28 5.53
CA PRO A 112 -5.30 -6.62 5.42
C PRO A 112 -4.43 -5.71 6.30
N PHE A 113 -3.24 -6.21 6.68
CA PHE A 113 -2.32 -5.39 7.46
C PHE A 113 -1.74 -4.25 6.59
N VAL A 114 -1.19 -4.55 5.40
CA VAL A 114 -0.71 -3.61 4.38
C VAL A 114 -1.31 -4.00 3.02
N VAL A 115 -1.92 -3.15 2.24
CA VAL A 115 -2.42 -1.79 2.49
C VAL A 115 -3.73 -1.92 3.26
N GLY A 116 -3.84 -1.28 4.43
CA GLY A 116 -5.03 -1.43 5.26
C GLY A 116 -4.82 -0.97 6.70
N ILE A 117 -4.68 -1.91 7.65
CA ILE A 117 -4.58 -1.60 9.09
C ILE A 117 -3.47 -0.58 9.34
N TYR A 118 -2.28 -0.79 8.78
CA TYR A 118 -1.12 0.05 9.02
C TYR A 118 -1.35 1.50 8.55
N GLU A 119 -1.85 1.68 7.34
CA GLU A 119 -2.11 3.01 6.77
C GLU A 119 -3.15 3.81 7.58
N ASN A 120 -4.11 3.12 8.19
CA ASN A 120 -5.11 3.72 9.05
C ASN A 120 -4.56 4.18 10.42
N GLN A 121 -3.29 3.90 10.73
CA GLN A 121 -2.67 4.38 11.98
C GLN A 121 -2.05 5.78 11.84
N LEU A 122 -2.25 6.47 10.73
CA LEU A 122 -1.66 7.76 10.43
C LEU A 122 -1.81 8.79 11.56
N GLY A 123 -3.00 8.88 12.15
CA GLY A 123 -3.31 9.85 13.23
C GLY A 123 -2.80 9.46 14.62
N ILE A 124 -2.35 8.21 14.82
CA ILE A 124 -2.01 7.67 16.15
C ILE A 124 -0.64 6.96 16.22
N ILE A 125 0.08 6.85 15.10
CA ILE A 125 1.40 6.23 15.07
C ILE A 125 2.37 6.98 15.99
N ASP A 126 2.97 6.25 16.93
CA ASP A 126 4.01 6.71 17.83
C ASP A 126 5.36 6.04 17.51
N GLU A 127 6.42 6.43 18.24
CA GLU A 127 7.76 5.90 18.05
C GLU A 127 7.80 4.38 18.31
N GLU A 128 7.04 3.86 19.27
CA GLU A 128 6.99 2.43 19.58
C GLU A 128 6.38 1.64 18.42
N LEU A 129 5.21 2.06 17.91
CA LEU A 129 4.57 1.42 16.76
C LEU A 129 5.47 1.50 15.52
N ALA A 130 6.13 2.64 15.30
CA ALA A 130 7.05 2.82 14.19
C ALA A 130 8.26 1.87 14.26
N ARG A 131 8.82 1.62 15.46
CA ARG A 131 9.91 0.65 15.68
C ARG A 131 9.45 -0.79 15.50
N LEU A 132 8.31 -1.16 16.07
CA LEU A 132 7.73 -2.51 15.91
C LEU A 132 7.43 -2.83 14.44
N PHE A 133 6.92 -1.84 13.68
CA PHE A 133 6.73 -2.02 12.24
C PHE A 133 8.08 -2.19 11.50
N GLU A 134 9.11 -1.41 11.85
CA GLU A 134 10.42 -1.55 11.25
C GLU A 134 11.06 -2.91 11.55
N GLU A 135 10.92 -3.44 12.78
CA GLU A 135 11.38 -4.78 13.13
C GLU A 135 10.70 -5.85 12.26
N TYR A 136 9.37 -5.79 12.15
CA TYR A 136 8.61 -6.69 11.28
C TYR A 136 8.98 -6.51 9.81
N TYR A 137 9.18 -5.26 9.37
CA TYR A 137 9.57 -4.93 8.00
C TYR A 137 10.88 -5.60 7.61
N GLN A 138 11.89 -5.56 8.45
CA GLN A 138 13.20 -6.14 8.16
C GLN A 138 13.18 -7.69 8.19
N ASN A 139 12.37 -8.28 9.06
CA ASN A 139 12.38 -9.73 9.29
C ASN A 139 11.47 -10.52 8.35
N SER A 140 10.24 -10.06 8.10
CA SER A 140 9.22 -10.87 7.41
C SER A 140 8.56 -10.18 6.22
N PHE A 141 8.54 -8.86 6.16
CA PHE A 141 7.90 -8.14 5.07
C PHE A 141 8.52 -8.38 3.68
N PRO A 142 9.83 -8.76 3.54
CA PRO A 142 10.40 -9.19 2.28
C PRO A 142 9.62 -10.33 1.60
N ILE A 143 9.04 -11.24 2.38
CA ILE A 143 8.19 -12.33 1.86
C ILE A 143 6.95 -11.74 1.18
N VAL A 144 6.27 -10.77 1.82
CA VAL A 144 5.10 -10.07 1.28
C VAL A 144 5.42 -9.37 -0.04
N LEU A 145 6.59 -8.72 -0.11
CA LEU A 145 7.04 -7.98 -1.30
C LEU A 145 7.40 -8.89 -2.48
N SER A 146 7.77 -10.14 -2.21
CA SER A 146 8.17 -11.12 -3.23
C SER A 146 6.99 -11.80 -3.91
N ILE A 147 5.80 -11.79 -3.29
CA ILE A 147 4.58 -12.43 -3.81
C ILE A 147 4.06 -11.70 -5.06
N GLN A 148 3.67 -12.46 -6.08
CA GLN A 148 3.15 -11.92 -7.33
C GLN A 148 1.63 -12.16 -7.48
N PRO A 149 0.91 -11.30 -8.19
CA PRO A 149 1.32 -9.98 -8.70
C PRO A 149 1.67 -9.00 -7.56
N SER A 150 2.57 -8.05 -7.82
CA SER A 150 2.99 -7.03 -6.84
C SER A 150 1.80 -6.28 -6.24
N ILE A 151 1.92 -5.76 -5.03
CA ILE A 151 0.84 -4.98 -4.38
C ILE A 151 0.55 -3.70 -5.14
N HIS A 152 1.61 -2.99 -5.54
CA HIS A 152 1.52 -1.75 -6.30
C HIS A 152 2.02 -1.92 -7.73
N ARG A 153 1.53 -1.07 -8.61
CA ARG A 153 2.10 -0.79 -9.93
C ARG A 153 2.47 0.68 -10.03
N VAL A 154 3.50 0.95 -10.80
CA VAL A 154 3.92 2.30 -11.14
C VAL A 154 3.02 2.86 -12.25
N VAL A 155 2.67 4.13 -12.14
CA VAL A 155 1.99 4.90 -13.18
C VAL A 155 2.73 6.22 -13.41
N PRO A 156 3.05 6.61 -14.66
CA PRO A 156 3.63 7.93 -14.94
C PRO A 156 2.56 9.02 -14.75
N ILE A 157 3.02 10.27 -14.62
CA ILE A 157 2.13 11.42 -14.51
C ILE A 157 1.20 11.59 -15.73
N GLY A 158 1.66 11.20 -16.89
CA GLY A 158 0.96 11.30 -18.16
C GLY A 158 1.66 12.24 -19.15
N GLU A 159 2.13 13.39 -18.71
CA GLU A 159 2.85 14.38 -19.53
C GLU A 159 4.23 13.89 -19.98
N SER A 160 4.86 13.02 -19.20
CA SER A 160 6.12 12.35 -19.57
C SER A 160 5.99 11.30 -20.69
N ILE A 161 4.76 10.96 -21.11
CA ILE A 161 4.48 10.00 -22.17
C ILE A 161 4.52 10.71 -23.53
N LYS A 162 5.13 10.06 -24.53
CA LYS A 162 5.20 10.57 -25.89
C LYS A 162 3.80 10.92 -26.42
N MET A 163 3.66 12.12 -27.00
CA MET A 163 2.42 12.59 -27.62
C MET A 163 1.88 11.61 -28.68
N ASN A 164 0.56 11.53 -28.77
CA ASN A 164 -0.18 10.65 -29.71
C ASN A 164 -0.09 9.14 -29.43
N MET A 165 0.36 8.72 -28.24
CA MET A 165 0.20 7.34 -27.79
C MET A 165 -1.18 7.08 -27.20
N GLN A 166 -1.72 5.88 -27.45
CA GLN A 166 -2.92 5.44 -26.74
C GLN A 166 -2.55 5.09 -25.30
N VAL A 167 -3.19 5.75 -24.34
CA VAL A 167 -3.01 5.54 -22.90
C VAL A 167 -4.38 5.25 -22.30
N ALA A 168 -4.55 4.08 -21.69
CA ALA A 168 -5.78 3.78 -20.96
C ALA A 168 -5.83 4.61 -19.67
N PRO A 169 -7.03 4.98 -19.17
CA PRO A 169 -7.14 5.83 -17.99
C PRO A 169 -6.37 5.31 -16.76
N TYR A 170 -6.33 4.00 -16.57
CA TYR A 170 -5.61 3.37 -15.46
C TYR A 170 -4.08 3.37 -15.64
N GLU A 171 -3.55 3.66 -16.83
CA GLU A 171 -2.12 3.63 -17.13
C GLU A 171 -1.37 4.92 -16.77
N SER A 172 -2.07 5.98 -16.34
CA SER A 172 -1.47 7.23 -15.90
C SER A 172 -2.14 7.80 -14.65
N ALA A 173 -1.38 8.51 -13.83
CA ALA A 173 -1.91 9.15 -12.64
C ALA A 173 -2.97 10.22 -12.99
N ALA A 174 -2.76 10.98 -14.06
CA ALA A 174 -3.73 11.95 -14.58
C ALA A 174 -5.07 11.27 -14.96
N GLY A 175 -5.02 10.14 -15.68
CA GLY A 175 -6.21 9.39 -16.06
C GLY A 175 -7.00 8.87 -14.86
N ILE A 176 -6.32 8.49 -13.77
CA ILE A 176 -6.98 8.06 -12.53
C ILE A 176 -7.69 9.23 -11.85
N ILE A 177 -7.07 10.43 -11.79
CA ILE A 177 -7.69 11.64 -11.25
C ILE A 177 -8.96 12.00 -12.06
N GLU A 178 -8.90 11.89 -13.40
CA GLU A 178 -10.03 12.19 -14.29
C GLU A 178 -11.27 11.30 -14.00
N ASN A 179 -11.06 10.05 -13.63
CA ASN A 179 -12.13 9.08 -13.39
C ASN A 179 -12.75 9.16 -11.99
N ALA A 180 -12.20 9.96 -11.08
CA ALA A 180 -12.73 10.14 -9.73
C ALA A 180 -13.83 11.22 -9.66
N GLN A 181 -14.63 11.19 -8.60
CA GLN A 181 -15.66 12.20 -8.28
C GLN A 181 -15.32 13.00 -7.00
N SER A 182 -14.37 12.52 -6.21
CA SER A 182 -13.82 13.21 -5.04
C SER A 182 -12.34 12.92 -4.93
N TRP A 183 -11.60 13.90 -4.47
CA TRP A 183 -10.15 13.86 -4.28
C TRP A 183 -9.81 14.34 -2.88
N GLY A 184 -8.76 13.80 -2.31
CA GLY A 184 -8.24 14.25 -1.04
C GLY A 184 -6.75 13.97 -0.92
N VAL A 185 -6.11 14.60 0.04
CA VAL A 185 -4.72 14.38 0.37
C VAL A 185 -4.57 14.21 1.88
N GLN A 186 -3.63 13.35 2.26
CA GLN A 186 -3.25 13.11 3.65
C GLN A 186 -1.72 12.95 3.75
N ASP A 187 -1.23 12.98 4.96
CA ASP A 187 0.18 12.74 5.22
C ASP A 187 0.57 11.30 4.88
N CYS A 188 1.81 11.11 4.46
CA CYS A 188 2.36 9.80 4.14
C CYS A 188 2.84 9.10 5.41
N ILE A 189 2.16 8.03 5.83
CA ILE A 189 2.53 7.28 7.03
C ILE A 189 3.94 6.70 6.96
N CYS A 190 4.40 6.27 5.77
CA CYS A 190 5.76 5.75 5.60
C CYS A 190 6.83 6.80 5.94
N ARG A 191 6.62 8.07 5.56
CA ARG A 191 7.55 9.18 5.90
C ARG A 191 7.45 9.57 7.36
N ILE A 192 6.26 9.48 7.96
CA ILE A 192 6.09 9.70 9.39
C ILE A 192 6.80 8.59 10.17
N GLN A 193 6.60 7.34 9.79
CA GLN A 193 7.23 6.17 10.43
C GLN A 193 8.77 6.28 10.38
N THR A 194 9.36 6.53 9.21
CA THR A 194 10.82 6.63 9.10
C THR A 194 11.39 7.83 9.87
N ARG A 195 10.64 8.94 9.96
CA ARG A 195 11.01 10.08 10.81
C ARG A 195 11.00 9.72 12.29
N LEU A 196 9.98 9.00 12.76
CA LEU A 196 9.85 8.58 14.17
C LEU A 196 10.99 7.64 14.61
N ILE A 197 11.51 6.82 13.71
CA ILE A 197 12.67 5.96 13.98
C ILE A 197 14.03 6.64 13.70
N GLY A 198 14.06 7.97 13.54
CA GLY A 198 15.30 8.73 13.34
C GLY A 198 15.88 8.71 11.92
N LYS A 199 15.11 8.28 10.92
CA LYS A 199 15.50 8.26 9.49
C LYS A 199 14.61 9.23 8.69
N PRO A 200 14.69 10.55 8.89
CA PRO A 200 13.79 11.51 8.24
C PRO A 200 14.02 11.57 6.73
N CYS A 201 12.93 11.58 5.98
CA CYS A 201 12.93 11.80 4.54
C CYS A 201 12.91 13.31 4.20
N LYS A 202 13.63 13.73 3.13
CA LYS A 202 13.62 15.14 2.68
C LYS A 202 12.33 15.50 1.91
N HIS A 203 11.60 14.53 1.38
CA HIS A 203 10.42 14.77 0.54
C HIS A 203 9.22 15.27 1.36
N PRO A 204 8.30 16.03 0.75
CA PRO A 204 7.09 16.52 1.42
C PRO A 204 6.25 15.36 1.95
N VAL A 205 5.65 15.55 3.12
CA VAL A 205 4.86 14.49 3.79
C VAL A 205 3.43 14.42 3.27
N ASP A 206 2.83 15.55 2.93
CA ASP A 206 1.44 15.76 2.52
C ASP A 206 1.18 15.39 1.05
N MET A 207 1.51 14.15 0.68
CA MET A 207 1.53 13.68 -0.70
C MET A 207 0.76 12.37 -0.95
N CYS A 208 0.14 11.78 0.08
CA CYS A 208 -0.67 10.58 -0.11
C CYS A 208 -2.06 10.98 -0.58
N MET A 209 -2.37 10.75 -1.86
CA MET A 209 -3.65 11.13 -2.46
C MET A 209 -4.65 9.98 -2.35
N VAL A 210 -5.90 10.34 -2.07
CA VAL A 210 -7.03 9.40 -2.03
C VAL A 210 -8.14 9.87 -2.98
N MET A 211 -8.80 8.92 -3.62
CA MET A 211 -9.87 9.19 -4.57
C MET A 211 -11.12 8.37 -4.25
N SER A 212 -12.26 8.85 -4.68
CA SER A 212 -13.53 8.14 -4.55
C SER A 212 -14.41 8.33 -5.80
N PRO A 213 -15.18 7.31 -6.21
CA PRO A 213 -16.21 7.46 -7.22
C PRO A 213 -17.48 8.13 -6.65
N VAL A 214 -17.53 8.41 -5.35
CA VAL A 214 -18.66 9.06 -4.68
C VAL A 214 -18.32 10.53 -4.45
N ARG A 215 -19.25 11.44 -4.78
CA ARG A 215 -19.08 12.87 -4.53
C ARG A 215 -19.02 13.17 -3.03
N ASP A 216 -18.25 14.17 -2.68
CA ASP A 216 -18.09 14.67 -1.32
C ASP A 216 -17.66 13.60 -0.28
N ALA A 217 -16.99 12.52 -0.75
CA ALA A 217 -16.62 11.41 0.10
C ALA A 217 -15.70 11.80 1.28
N PHE A 218 -14.95 12.88 1.13
CA PHE A 218 -13.98 13.34 2.14
C PHE A 218 -14.41 14.61 2.88
N ALA A 219 -15.62 15.15 2.63
CA ALA A 219 -16.10 16.43 3.19
C ALA A 219 -16.11 16.48 4.73
N ASN A 220 -16.29 15.34 5.38
CA ASN A 220 -16.36 15.24 6.85
C ASN A 220 -15.17 14.43 7.43
N SER A 221 -14.09 14.26 6.69
CA SER A 221 -12.90 13.59 7.20
C SER A 221 -12.06 14.53 8.06
N ASN A 222 -11.56 14.04 9.19
CA ASN A 222 -10.59 14.77 10.02
C ASN A 222 -9.14 14.52 9.59
N GLU A 223 -8.88 13.48 8.82
CA GLU A 223 -7.55 13.02 8.45
C GLU A 223 -7.22 13.33 6.98
N ILE A 224 -8.25 13.32 6.13
CA ILE A 224 -8.10 13.57 4.70
C ILE A 224 -8.55 15.02 4.43
N LYS A 225 -7.63 15.84 3.95
CA LYS A 225 -7.96 17.17 3.43
C LYS A 225 -8.64 17.02 2.07
N PRO A 226 -9.92 17.41 1.91
CA PRO A 226 -10.59 17.36 0.63
C PRO A 226 -9.92 18.33 -0.36
N LEU A 227 -9.87 17.94 -1.62
CA LEU A 227 -9.33 18.71 -2.73
C LEU A 227 -10.37 18.90 -3.83
N THR A 228 -10.28 20.00 -4.54
CA THR A 228 -10.85 20.12 -5.88
C THR A 228 -10.03 19.29 -6.88
N LYS A 229 -10.55 19.08 -8.07
CA LYS A 229 -9.83 18.37 -9.13
C LYS A 229 -8.54 19.09 -9.52
N ASP A 230 -8.57 20.40 -9.63
CA ASP A 230 -7.40 21.23 -9.96
C ASP A 230 -6.33 21.16 -8.85
N GLU A 231 -6.75 21.15 -7.58
CA GLU A 231 -5.82 20.96 -6.45
C GLU A 231 -5.22 19.53 -6.43
N ALA A 232 -5.98 18.54 -6.89
CA ALA A 232 -5.46 17.18 -7.03
C ALA A 232 -4.36 17.11 -8.11
N TYR A 233 -4.56 17.77 -9.26
CA TYR A 233 -3.53 17.92 -10.28
C TYR A 233 -2.31 18.70 -9.74
N ALA A 234 -2.53 19.82 -9.07
CA ALA A 234 -1.45 20.60 -8.47
C ALA A 234 -0.64 19.78 -7.44
N THR A 235 -1.32 18.90 -6.69
CA THR A 235 -0.65 17.99 -5.74
C THR A 235 0.17 16.94 -6.47
N LEU A 236 -0.35 16.37 -7.56
CA LEU A 236 0.37 15.40 -8.40
C LEU A 236 1.63 16.02 -9.02
N HIS A 237 1.53 17.22 -9.60
CA HIS A 237 2.68 17.95 -10.15
C HIS A 237 3.73 18.31 -9.07
N ARG A 238 3.28 18.73 -7.89
CA ARG A 238 4.19 18.99 -6.76
C ARG A 238 4.93 17.73 -6.32
N ALA A 239 4.28 16.56 -6.38
CA ALA A 239 4.91 15.29 -6.08
C ALA A 239 5.95 14.91 -7.14
N ASP A 240 5.63 15.10 -8.41
CA ASP A 240 6.53 14.86 -9.53
C ASP A 240 7.77 15.76 -9.48
N GLN A 241 7.60 17.06 -9.28
CA GLN A 241 8.69 18.02 -9.08
C GLN A 241 9.59 17.68 -7.88
N ALA A 242 9.04 17.00 -6.86
CA ALA A 242 9.80 16.47 -5.73
C ALA A 242 10.53 15.15 -6.06
N GLY A 243 10.46 14.64 -7.29
CA GLY A 243 11.09 13.39 -7.72
C GLY A 243 10.40 12.14 -7.17
N LEU A 244 9.11 12.21 -6.84
CA LEU A 244 8.37 11.10 -6.26
C LEU A 244 7.78 10.19 -7.35
N VAL A 245 7.81 8.90 -7.10
CA VAL A 245 7.26 7.88 -7.99
C VAL A 245 5.78 7.69 -7.68
N HIS A 246 4.92 7.85 -8.69
CA HIS A 246 3.49 7.59 -8.54
C HIS A 246 3.21 6.11 -8.63
N SER A 247 2.53 5.57 -7.64
CA SER A 247 2.10 4.18 -7.61
C SER A 247 0.69 4.02 -7.07
N VAL A 248 -0.01 3.01 -7.55
CA VAL A 248 -1.40 2.70 -7.22
C VAL A 248 -1.55 1.21 -6.94
N SER A 249 -2.72 0.78 -6.49
CA SER A 249 -3.04 -0.65 -6.43
C SER A 249 -2.84 -1.31 -7.80
N ASN A 250 -2.41 -2.57 -7.80
CA ASN A 250 -2.07 -3.27 -9.04
C ASN A 250 -3.31 -3.90 -9.69
N ASN A 251 -4.25 -3.04 -10.11
CA ASN A 251 -5.47 -3.41 -10.83
C ASN A 251 -5.90 -2.29 -11.79
N GLN A 252 -6.81 -2.61 -12.74
CA GLN A 252 -7.26 -1.65 -13.76
C GLN A 252 -8.44 -0.78 -13.30
N ARG A 253 -9.27 -1.28 -12.37
CA ARG A 253 -10.53 -0.63 -11.96
C ARG A 253 -10.62 -0.54 -10.44
N GLY A 254 -11.09 0.62 -9.96
CA GLY A 254 -11.31 0.84 -8.54
C GLY A 254 -10.05 1.35 -7.84
N ASP A 255 -9.18 2.07 -8.53
CA ASP A 255 -8.08 2.80 -7.90
C ASP A 255 -8.67 3.87 -6.97
N TRP A 256 -8.31 3.80 -5.69
CA TRP A 256 -8.82 4.68 -4.64
C TRP A 256 -7.73 5.51 -3.97
N TYR A 257 -6.48 5.35 -4.41
CA TYR A 257 -5.34 6.15 -3.96
C TYR A 257 -4.27 6.27 -5.03
N ILE A 258 -3.47 7.33 -4.95
CA ILE A 258 -2.18 7.49 -5.61
C ILE A 258 -1.15 7.74 -4.51
N CYS A 259 -0.27 6.79 -4.29
CA CYS A 259 0.90 6.95 -3.46
C CYS A 259 1.99 7.68 -4.25
N ASN A 260 2.56 8.73 -3.68
CA ASN A 260 3.69 9.47 -4.21
C ASN A 260 4.94 9.09 -3.41
N CYS A 261 5.67 8.10 -3.89
CA CYS A 261 6.63 7.30 -3.15
C CYS A 261 8.09 7.68 -3.39
N CYS A 262 8.94 7.37 -2.41
CA CYS A 262 10.39 7.43 -2.53
C CYS A 262 11.01 6.15 -1.97
N THR A 263 12.17 5.76 -2.49
CA THR A 263 12.93 4.59 -2.02
C THR A 263 13.48 4.74 -0.61
N CYS A 264 13.54 5.98 -0.08
CA CYS A 264 14.05 6.25 1.27
C CYS A 264 13.03 6.02 2.40
N SER A 265 11.72 5.92 2.11
CA SER A 265 10.69 5.78 3.16
C SER A 265 9.58 4.78 2.82
N CYS A 266 9.20 4.64 1.54
CA CYS A 266 8.08 3.78 1.17
C CYS A 266 8.35 2.31 1.50
N GLY A 267 7.50 1.68 2.31
CA GLY A 267 7.65 0.28 2.68
C GLY A 267 7.68 -0.70 1.49
N ILE A 268 7.14 -0.30 0.33
CA ILE A 268 7.22 -1.11 -0.89
C ILE A 268 8.51 -0.83 -1.65
N LEU A 269 8.83 0.44 -1.97
CA LEU A 269 10.01 0.78 -2.78
C LEU A 269 11.34 0.51 -2.07
N ARG A 270 11.39 0.63 -0.74
CA ARG A 270 12.55 0.23 0.07
C ARG A 270 12.92 -1.25 -0.12
N GLY A 271 11.94 -2.10 -0.40
CA GLY A 271 12.18 -3.52 -0.69
C GLY A 271 13.17 -3.74 -1.84
N MET A 272 13.17 -2.85 -2.84
CA MET A 272 14.17 -2.91 -3.92
C MET A 272 15.48 -2.24 -3.52
N ALA A 273 15.42 -1.07 -2.89
CA ALA A 273 16.60 -0.27 -2.57
C ALA A 273 17.43 -0.87 -1.41
N GLU A 274 16.78 -1.36 -0.34
CA GLU A 274 17.44 -1.86 0.86
C GLU A 274 17.58 -3.39 0.89
N LEU A 275 16.60 -4.11 0.34
CA LEU A 275 16.53 -5.57 0.44
C LEU A 275 16.87 -6.29 -0.86
N GLY A 276 17.11 -5.55 -1.95
CA GLY A 276 17.49 -6.10 -3.25
C GLY A 276 16.41 -6.95 -3.93
N ILE A 277 15.14 -6.83 -3.52
CA ILE A 277 14.04 -7.62 -4.07
C ILE A 277 13.63 -7.02 -5.42
N ALA A 278 13.82 -7.78 -6.48
CA ALA A 278 13.34 -7.39 -7.80
C ALA A 278 11.79 -7.44 -7.86
N ASN A 279 11.20 -6.58 -8.69
CA ASN A 279 9.75 -6.58 -8.96
C ASN A 279 8.84 -6.34 -7.74
N VAL A 280 9.31 -5.60 -6.73
CA VAL A 280 8.45 -5.15 -5.58
C VAL A 280 7.25 -4.33 -6.05
N VAL A 281 7.37 -3.66 -7.20
CA VAL A 281 6.29 -2.98 -7.90
C VAL A 281 6.16 -3.54 -9.32
N ALA A 282 4.95 -3.55 -9.86
CA ALA A 282 4.77 -3.80 -11.27
C ALA A 282 5.20 -2.55 -12.07
N SER A 283 5.99 -2.75 -13.12
CA SER A 283 6.37 -1.68 -14.04
C SER A 283 5.15 -1.16 -14.80
N SER A 284 5.19 0.12 -15.18
CA SER A 284 4.19 0.69 -16.09
C SER A 284 4.31 0.06 -17.50
N ALA A 285 3.29 0.28 -18.33
CA ALA A 285 3.32 -0.12 -19.73
C ALA A 285 4.33 0.69 -20.59
N PHE A 286 5.13 1.54 -19.96
CA PHE A 286 6.05 2.45 -20.61
C PHE A 286 7.50 2.20 -20.19
N ILE A 287 8.43 2.63 -21.04
CA ILE A 287 9.86 2.61 -20.78
C ILE A 287 10.47 3.92 -21.26
N ASN A 288 11.49 4.38 -20.57
CA ASN A 288 12.22 5.57 -20.97
C ASN A 288 13.10 5.30 -22.20
N THR A 289 13.19 6.29 -23.08
CA THR A 289 14.13 6.31 -24.21
C THR A 289 14.89 7.64 -24.21
N VAL A 290 16.06 7.63 -24.87
CA VAL A 290 16.95 8.79 -24.93
C VAL A 290 17.08 9.22 -26.38
N ASP A 291 16.91 10.51 -26.64
CA ASP A 291 17.32 11.14 -27.88
C ASP A 291 18.80 11.53 -27.74
N GLU A 292 19.68 10.79 -28.43
CA GLU A 292 21.13 10.97 -28.34
C GLU A 292 21.59 12.32 -28.92
N ILE A 293 20.80 12.94 -29.82
CA ILE A 293 21.12 14.24 -30.39
C ILE A 293 20.87 15.37 -29.40
N LEU A 294 19.83 15.25 -28.60
CA LEU A 294 19.46 16.24 -27.60
C LEU A 294 20.22 16.06 -26.26
N CYS A 295 20.75 14.87 -26.00
CA CYS A 295 21.41 14.57 -24.74
C CYS A 295 22.79 15.23 -24.63
N ASN A 296 22.94 16.14 -23.67
CA ASN A 296 24.20 16.82 -23.35
C ASN A 296 25.05 16.11 -22.28
N ALA A 297 24.67 14.91 -21.86
CA ALA A 297 25.35 14.11 -20.82
C ALA A 297 25.46 14.77 -19.45
N CYS A 298 24.53 15.66 -19.05
CA CYS A 298 24.58 16.40 -17.78
C CYS A 298 24.42 15.53 -16.51
N GLY A 299 23.89 14.31 -16.61
CA GLY A 299 23.76 13.36 -15.49
C GLY A 299 22.55 13.58 -14.57
N LEU A 300 21.76 14.63 -14.72
CA LEU A 300 20.60 14.93 -13.85
C LEU A 300 19.58 13.80 -13.82
N CYS A 301 19.39 13.10 -14.92
CA CYS A 301 18.49 11.94 -15.01
C CYS A 301 18.97 10.75 -14.18
N VAL A 302 20.27 10.58 -13.98
CA VAL A 302 20.86 9.55 -13.12
C VAL A 302 20.58 9.87 -11.66
N GLU A 303 20.80 11.14 -11.25
CA GLU A 303 20.55 11.60 -9.88
C GLU A 303 19.08 11.51 -9.48
N SER A 304 18.15 11.70 -10.43
CA SER A 304 16.71 11.63 -10.20
C SER A 304 16.15 10.19 -10.23
N CYS A 305 16.91 9.23 -10.76
CA CYS A 305 16.43 7.86 -10.93
C CYS A 305 16.49 7.08 -9.61
N GLN A 306 15.34 6.83 -9.01
CA GLN A 306 15.24 6.06 -7.77
C GLN A 306 15.49 4.54 -7.94
N PHE A 307 15.70 4.06 -9.17
CA PHE A 307 15.83 2.64 -9.51
C PHE A 307 17.21 2.30 -10.09
N ASP A 308 18.16 3.24 -10.14
CA ASP A 308 19.47 3.11 -10.77
C ASP A 308 19.37 2.52 -12.18
N ALA A 309 18.36 2.96 -12.93
CA ALA A 309 18.09 2.49 -14.29
C ALA A 309 18.77 3.31 -15.37
N LEU A 310 19.49 4.35 -15.00
CA LEU A 310 20.18 5.25 -15.93
C LEU A 310 21.66 5.33 -15.62
N THR A 311 22.46 5.38 -16.67
CA THR A 311 23.90 5.67 -16.63
C THR A 311 24.21 6.72 -17.67
N VAL A 312 25.30 7.46 -17.52
CA VAL A 312 25.77 8.45 -18.50
C VAL A 312 27.25 8.22 -18.75
N GLU A 313 27.61 8.09 -20.04
CA GLU A 313 28.97 8.15 -20.55
C GLU A 313 29.08 9.33 -21.52
N MET A 314 28.93 9.12 -22.82
CA MET A 314 28.85 10.21 -23.83
C MET A 314 27.41 10.70 -23.98
N VAL A 315 26.42 9.83 -23.75
CA VAL A 315 24.99 10.09 -23.68
C VAL A 315 24.39 9.26 -22.55
N ALA A 316 23.17 9.60 -22.14
CA ALA A 316 22.43 8.78 -21.17
C ALA A 316 22.06 7.43 -21.80
N SER A 317 22.08 6.36 -20.99
CA SER A 317 21.67 5.01 -21.36
C SER A 317 20.68 4.45 -20.36
N VAL A 318 19.66 3.74 -20.84
CA VAL A 318 18.56 3.19 -20.02
C VAL A 318 18.73 1.67 -19.88
N ASN A 319 18.83 1.20 -18.65
CA ASN A 319 18.70 -0.22 -18.35
C ASN A 319 17.22 -0.61 -18.32
N GLY A 320 16.73 -1.26 -19.37
CA GLY A 320 15.32 -1.64 -19.53
C GLY A 320 14.79 -2.57 -18.45
N THR A 321 15.63 -3.41 -17.84
CA THR A 321 15.24 -4.32 -16.76
C THR A 321 14.99 -3.57 -15.44
N ARG A 322 15.76 -2.51 -15.18
CA ARG A 322 15.62 -1.69 -13.97
C ARG A 322 14.60 -0.57 -14.12
N CYS A 323 14.37 -0.10 -15.34
CA CYS A 323 13.43 0.98 -15.60
C CYS A 323 11.99 0.53 -15.40
N VAL A 324 11.31 1.09 -14.39
CA VAL A 324 9.89 0.82 -14.11
C VAL A 324 8.92 1.72 -14.91
N GLY A 325 9.43 2.67 -15.70
CA GLY A 325 8.62 3.57 -16.51
C GLY A 325 7.82 4.59 -15.69
N CYS A 326 8.41 5.14 -14.63
CA CYS A 326 7.76 6.13 -13.76
C CYS A 326 7.73 7.55 -14.36
N GLY A 327 8.68 7.92 -15.22
CA GLY A 327 8.76 9.23 -15.88
C GLY A 327 9.54 10.30 -15.14
N VAL A 328 9.89 10.14 -13.86
CA VAL A 328 10.55 11.17 -13.03
C VAL A 328 11.79 11.78 -13.71
N CYS A 329 12.59 10.97 -14.39
CA CYS A 329 13.78 11.47 -15.10
C CYS A 329 13.47 12.28 -16.37
N VAL A 330 12.26 12.15 -16.92
CA VAL A 330 11.83 12.90 -18.13
C VAL A 330 11.71 14.40 -17.79
N ASP A 331 11.02 14.71 -16.71
CA ASP A 331 10.79 16.10 -16.29
C ASP A 331 12.04 16.76 -15.72
N THR A 332 13.01 15.94 -15.27
CA THR A 332 14.31 16.44 -14.78
C THR A 332 15.26 16.83 -15.93
N CYS A 333 14.99 16.38 -17.17
CA CYS A 333 15.88 16.63 -18.30
C CYS A 333 15.67 18.01 -18.89
N PRO A 334 16.64 18.95 -18.77
CA PRO A 334 16.49 20.32 -19.24
C PRO A 334 16.43 20.43 -20.78
N ASP A 335 17.02 19.46 -21.49
CA ASP A 335 17.07 19.44 -22.96
C ASP A 335 15.98 18.53 -23.56
N HIS A 336 15.05 18.03 -22.73
CA HIS A 336 13.97 17.14 -23.15
C HIS A 336 14.45 15.93 -23.98
N ALA A 337 15.65 15.43 -23.68
CA ALA A 337 16.24 14.27 -24.35
C ALA A 337 15.62 12.93 -23.94
N LEU A 338 14.79 12.93 -22.89
CA LEU A 338 14.16 11.73 -22.34
C LEU A 338 12.66 11.76 -22.60
N ILE A 339 12.07 10.61 -22.92
CA ILE A 339 10.63 10.46 -23.11
C ILE A 339 10.19 9.01 -22.85
N LEU A 340 9.00 8.83 -22.30
CA LEU A 340 8.40 7.51 -22.16
C LEU A 340 7.75 7.06 -23.48
N VAL A 341 8.09 5.86 -23.92
CA VAL A 341 7.43 5.16 -25.01
C VAL A 341 6.80 3.87 -24.50
N ARG A 342 5.79 3.35 -25.21
CA ARG A 342 5.17 2.08 -24.85
C ARG A 342 6.16 0.93 -24.99
N ARG A 343 6.21 0.03 -24.02
CA ARG A 343 6.97 -1.22 -24.12
C ARG A 343 6.41 -2.10 -25.23
N PRO A 344 7.21 -2.98 -25.81
CA PRO A 344 6.72 -4.09 -26.63
C PRO A 344 5.62 -4.86 -25.87
N GLU A 345 4.60 -5.32 -26.59
CA GLU A 345 3.43 -5.96 -25.97
C GLU A 345 3.80 -7.19 -25.15
N GLU A 346 4.82 -7.94 -25.58
CA GLU A 346 5.35 -9.12 -24.89
C GLU A 346 6.06 -8.82 -23.57
N GLU A 347 6.48 -7.57 -23.35
CA GLU A 347 7.09 -7.11 -22.10
C GLU A 347 6.08 -6.52 -21.11
N VAL A 348 4.87 -6.18 -21.59
CA VAL A 348 3.82 -5.60 -20.74
C VAL A 348 3.13 -6.72 -19.97
N LYS A 349 3.35 -6.78 -18.66
CA LYS A 349 2.64 -7.73 -17.81
C LYS A 349 1.15 -7.36 -17.74
N PRO A 350 0.23 -8.33 -17.90
CA PRO A 350 -1.20 -8.06 -17.74
C PRO A 350 -1.51 -7.51 -16.35
N VAL A 351 -2.21 -6.38 -16.29
CA VAL A 351 -2.70 -5.82 -15.04
C VAL A 351 -4.02 -6.50 -14.67
N PRO A 352 -4.19 -7.03 -13.45
CA PRO A 352 -5.45 -7.62 -12.98
C PRO A 352 -6.65 -6.68 -13.19
N VAL A 353 -7.81 -7.20 -13.55
CA VAL A 353 -8.97 -6.36 -13.91
C VAL A 353 -9.46 -5.52 -12.72
N ASN A 354 -9.47 -6.12 -11.54
CA ASN A 354 -9.90 -5.47 -10.29
C ASN A 354 -9.19 -6.09 -9.08
N LEU A 355 -9.46 -5.58 -7.90
CA LEU A 355 -8.83 -6.02 -6.66
C LEU A 355 -9.16 -7.49 -6.32
N LEU A 356 -10.33 -8.00 -6.70
CA LEU A 356 -10.68 -9.41 -6.50
C LEU A 356 -9.83 -10.32 -7.39
N ASP A 357 -9.70 -9.99 -8.68
CA ASP A 357 -8.85 -10.72 -9.62
C ASP A 357 -7.37 -10.70 -9.17
N TRP A 358 -6.86 -9.53 -8.76
CA TRP A 358 -5.54 -9.41 -8.16
C TRP A 358 -5.38 -10.33 -6.92
N GLY A 359 -6.36 -10.31 -6.04
CA GLY A 359 -6.35 -11.13 -4.82
C GLY A 359 -6.33 -12.64 -5.14
N MET A 360 -7.14 -13.08 -6.10
CA MET A 360 -7.19 -14.49 -6.52
C MET A 360 -5.88 -14.95 -7.16
N GLN A 361 -5.21 -14.10 -7.93
CA GLN A 361 -3.90 -14.42 -8.50
C GLN A 361 -2.84 -14.60 -7.40
N ARG A 362 -2.80 -13.70 -6.40
CA ARG A 362 -1.87 -13.81 -5.26
C ARG A 362 -2.12 -15.02 -4.39
N VAL A 363 -3.39 -15.33 -4.11
CA VAL A 363 -3.79 -16.53 -3.37
C VAL A 363 -3.31 -17.80 -4.08
N LYS A 364 -3.46 -17.83 -5.41
CA LYS A 364 -2.98 -18.93 -6.24
C LYS A 364 -1.45 -19.05 -6.20
N ASP A 365 -0.74 -17.93 -6.31
CA ASP A 365 0.73 -17.89 -6.23
C ASP A 365 1.24 -18.41 -4.87
N ARG A 366 0.51 -18.09 -3.79
CA ARG A 366 0.81 -18.53 -2.42
C ARG A 366 0.33 -19.96 -2.10
N GLY A 367 -0.50 -20.58 -2.94
CA GLY A 367 -1.11 -21.88 -2.68
C GLY A 367 -2.10 -21.89 -1.49
N ILE A 368 -2.77 -20.78 -1.23
CA ILE A 368 -3.69 -20.60 -0.09
C ILE A 368 -5.13 -20.88 -0.49
N ASP A 369 -5.90 -21.58 0.37
CA ASP A 369 -7.36 -21.69 0.27
C ASP A 369 -8.03 -20.54 1.03
N ILE A 370 -8.74 -19.67 0.32
CA ILE A 370 -9.48 -18.54 0.92
C ILE A 370 -10.94 -18.87 1.24
N THR A 371 -11.41 -20.07 0.94
CA THR A 371 -12.81 -20.47 1.21
C THR A 371 -13.24 -20.15 2.65
N PRO A 372 -12.40 -20.35 3.68
CA PRO A 372 -12.75 -20.02 5.06
C PRO A 372 -12.89 -18.50 5.34
N LEU A 373 -12.49 -17.64 4.40
CA LEU A 373 -12.55 -16.18 4.53
C LEU A 373 -13.82 -15.58 3.92
N LEU A 374 -14.53 -16.37 3.11
CA LEU A 374 -15.78 -16.01 2.46
C LEU A 374 -16.96 -16.48 3.33
#